data_a1d8347d842975bb4200e953d1a0807b
#
_entry.id   a1d8347d842975bb4200e953d1a0807b
#
_cell.length_a   1.000
_cell.length_b   1.000
_cell.length_c   1.000
_cell.angle_alpha   90.00
_cell.angle_beta   90.00
_cell.angle_gamma   90.00
#
_symmetry.space_group_name_H-M   'P 1'
#
loop_
_entity.id
_entity.type
_entity.pdbx_description
1 polymer ?
#
loop_
_entity_poly.entity_id
_entity_poly.type
_entity_poly.pdbx_seq_one_letter_code
_entity_poly.pdbx_strand_id
1 'polypeptide(L)'
;RTVIHAVKGAGFAVYEGQSVAIMGSNGSGKSTILAAIAGLLPVTNGQIYAAYEPRLMGVGAALLPKVSGLRNVRIGCLALGMSSEQIDELLDSIIEFADIGEAINRPLRSYSSGMKARLLFAIATSIRPKILMIDEALSVGDKEFRAKSESRIQEMLASAGTLLMVSHNMAEIRRLCNRGIWLEEGVILADGPLDKVIDTYTKGK
;
A
#
# COMPACT_ATOMS: atom_id res chain seq x y z
N ARG A 1 -31.32 3.60 -6.84
CA ARG A 1 -29.88 3.42 -6.49
C ARG A 1 -29.78 2.15 -5.67
N THR A 2 -29.01 1.19 -6.14
CA THR A 2 -28.74 -0.03 -5.38
C THR A 2 -27.60 0.29 -4.39
N VAL A 3 -27.81 0.02 -3.10
CA VAL A 3 -26.78 0.14 -2.07
C VAL A 3 -26.08 -1.22 -1.94
N ILE A 4 -24.77 -1.21 -2.08
CA ILE A 4 -23.94 -2.41 -1.90
C ILE A 4 -23.16 -2.26 -0.59
N HIS A 5 -23.38 -3.17 0.35
CA HIS A 5 -22.61 -3.25 1.59
C HIS A 5 -21.37 -4.11 1.37
N ALA A 6 -20.24 -3.47 1.05
CA ALA A 6 -18.99 -4.16 0.74
C ALA A 6 -18.32 -4.79 1.98
N VAL A 7 -18.52 -4.20 3.17
CA VAL A 7 -18.08 -4.73 4.48
C VAL A 7 -19.26 -4.67 5.43
N LYS A 8 -19.50 -5.78 6.14
CA LYS A 8 -20.70 -5.98 6.97
C LYS A 8 -20.29 -6.31 8.40
N GLY A 9 -20.11 -5.29 9.25
CA GLY A 9 -19.83 -5.49 10.67
C GLY A 9 -18.49 -6.19 10.96
N ALA A 10 -17.47 -6.01 10.12
CA ALA A 10 -16.14 -6.53 10.36
C ALA A 10 -15.48 -5.77 11.52
N GLY A 11 -15.06 -6.50 12.56
CA GLY A 11 -14.34 -5.95 13.71
C GLY A 11 -13.11 -6.79 14.03
N PHE A 12 -11.94 -6.14 14.10
CA PHE A 12 -10.68 -6.76 14.51
C PHE A 12 -9.74 -5.69 15.09
N ALA A 13 -8.75 -6.12 15.85
CA ALA A 13 -7.68 -5.26 16.34
C ALA A 13 -6.33 -5.77 15.82
N VAL A 14 -5.46 -4.85 15.43
CA VAL A 14 -4.07 -5.15 15.02
C VAL A 14 -3.15 -4.42 15.97
N TYR A 15 -2.20 -5.14 16.55
CA TYR A 15 -1.25 -4.60 17.50
C TYR A 15 0.09 -4.32 16.85
N GLU A 16 0.87 -3.43 17.45
CA GLU A 16 2.22 -3.14 17.00
C GLU A 16 3.06 -4.43 16.89
N GLY A 17 3.86 -4.54 15.84
CA GLY A 17 4.64 -5.74 15.52
C GLY A 17 3.89 -6.84 14.78
N GLN A 18 2.58 -6.71 14.55
CA GLN A 18 1.83 -7.69 13.79
C GLN A 18 1.88 -7.41 12.28
N SER A 19 1.99 -8.51 11.52
CA SER A 19 1.87 -8.52 10.07
C SER A 19 0.66 -9.37 9.69
N VAL A 20 -0.39 -8.74 9.18
CA VAL A 20 -1.70 -9.34 8.96
C VAL A 20 -2.01 -9.44 7.47
N ALA A 21 -2.29 -10.65 6.99
CA ALA A 21 -2.82 -10.88 5.65
C ALA A 21 -4.34 -10.87 5.67
N ILE A 22 -4.96 -10.06 4.80
CA ILE A 22 -6.40 -10.10 4.54
C ILE A 22 -6.63 -10.92 3.28
N MET A 23 -7.27 -12.07 3.42
CA MET A 23 -7.53 -13.04 2.38
C MET A 23 -9.03 -13.12 2.08
N GLY A 24 -9.39 -13.62 0.90
CA GLY A 24 -10.78 -13.81 0.48
C GLY A 24 -10.93 -13.80 -1.03
N SER A 25 -12.11 -14.10 -1.52
CA SER A 25 -12.43 -14.10 -2.96
C SER A 25 -12.40 -12.69 -3.55
N ASN A 26 -12.42 -12.59 -4.89
CA ASN A 26 -12.57 -11.30 -5.56
C ASN A 26 -13.95 -10.72 -5.22
N GLY A 27 -13.97 -9.43 -4.85
CA GLY A 27 -15.20 -8.76 -4.43
C GLY A 27 -15.59 -9.00 -2.96
N SER A 28 -14.81 -9.73 -2.16
CA SER A 28 -15.11 -9.96 -0.74
C SER A 28 -15.00 -8.72 0.17
N GLY A 29 -14.48 -7.59 -0.34
CA GLY A 29 -14.37 -6.33 0.41
C GLY A 29 -12.96 -5.97 0.90
N LYS A 30 -11.92 -6.74 0.54
CA LYS A 30 -10.53 -6.54 0.99
C LYS A 30 -9.98 -5.14 0.72
N SER A 31 -10.02 -4.70 -0.54
CA SER A 31 -9.57 -3.36 -0.92
C SER A 31 -10.43 -2.26 -0.30
N THR A 32 -11.73 -2.52 -0.12
CA THR A 32 -12.65 -1.58 0.52
C THR A 32 -12.29 -1.37 1.99
N ILE A 33 -11.98 -2.45 2.73
CA ILE A 33 -11.60 -2.33 4.15
C ILE A 33 -10.24 -1.63 4.31
N LEU A 34 -9.26 -1.92 3.43
CA LEU A 34 -7.98 -1.20 3.45
C LEU A 34 -8.17 0.28 3.13
N ALA A 35 -8.98 0.61 2.13
CA ALA A 35 -9.27 2.01 1.78
C ALA A 35 -10.01 2.74 2.92
N ALA A 36 -10.91 2.07 3.64
CA ALA A 36 -11.57 2.63 4.81
C ALA A 36 -10.58 2.86 5.97
N ILE A 37 -9.68 1.91 6.25
CA ILE A 37 -8.63 2.05 7.26
C ILE A 37 -7.67 3.19 6.90
N ALA A 38 -7.37 3.39 5.61
CA ALA A 38 -6.55 4.49 5.11
C ALA A 38 -7.27 5.86 5.15
N GLY A 39 -8.54 5.92 5.56
CA GLY A 39 -9.32 7.16 5.54
C GLY A 39 -9.75 7.63 4.15
N LEU A 40 -9.60 6.79 3.13
CA LEU A 40 -9.96 7.11 1.74
C LEU A 40 -11.45 6.89 1.45
N LEU A 41 -12.11 6.07 2.26
CA LEU A 41 -13.54 5.81 2.18
C LEU A 41 -14.18 6.04 3.56
N PRO A 42 -15.31 6.76 3.63
CA PRO A 42 -16.04 6.91 4.87
C PRO A 42 -16.69 5.58 5.30
N VAL A 43 -16.71 5.31 6.60
CA VAL A 43 -17.47 4.20 7.15
C VAL A 43 -18.92 4.61 7.33
N THR A 44 -19.85 3.71 6.99
CA THR A 44 -21.30 3.97 7.18
C THR A 44 -21.70 3.79 8.65
N ASN A 45 -21.14 2.77 9.31
CA ASN A 45 -21.35 2.46 10.72
C ASN A 45 -20.05 1.94 11.33
N GLY A 46 -19.88 2.15 12.64
CA GLY A 46 -18.67 1.77 13.37
C GLY A 46 -17.61 2.86 13.37
N GLN A 47 -16.42 2.52 13.86
CA GLN A 47 -15.31 3.44 14.01
C GLN A 47 -13.99 2.71 13.76
N ILE A 48 -13.01 3.45 13.24
CA ILE A 48 -11.64 2.97 13.02
C ILE A 48 -10.73 3.81 13.90
N TYR A 49 -9.96 3.14 14.75
CA TYR A 49 -8.97 3.78 15.61
C TYR A 49 -7.58 3.34 15.16
N ALA A 50 -6.66 4.27 15.00
CA ALA A 50 -5.27 4.00 14.69
C ALA A 50 -4.35 4.88 15.53
N ALA A 51 -3.31 4.31 16.12
CA ALA A 51 -2.32 5.04 16.91
C ALA A 51 -1.43 5.94 16.03
N TYR A 52 -1.25 5.55 14.78
CA TYR A 52 -0.52 6.29 13.76
C TYR A 52 -1.32 6.30 12.47
N GLU A 53 -1.06 7.24 11.60
CA GLU A 53 -1.73 7.33 10.30
C GLU A 53 -1.39 6.10 9.43
N PRO A 54 -2.39 5.26 9.06
CA PRO A 54 -2.17 4.12 8.19
C PRO A 54 -1.88 4.59 6.76
N ARG A 55 -0.87 4.03 6.12
CA ARG A 55 -0.49 4.41 4.75
C ARG A 55 -0.71 3.26 3.78
N LEU A 56 -1.63 3.45 2.85
CA LEU A 56 -1.89 2.51 1.76
C LEU A 56 -0.90 2.76 0.62
N MET A 57 -0.09 1.76 0.32
CA MET A 57 0.91 1.85 -0.72
C MET A 57 0.27 1.95 -2.10
N GLY A 58 0.80 2.82 -2.95
CA GLY A 58 0.26 3.04 -4.31
C GLY A 58 -0.89 4.05 -4.39
N VAL A 59 -1.40 4.52 -3.26
CA VAL A 59 -2.46 5.54 -3.21
C VAL A 59 -1.91 6.82 -2.59
N GLY A 60 -2.26 7.96 -3.17
CA GLY A 60 -1.96 9.28 -2.59
C GLY A 60 -1.04 10.18 -3.41
N ALA A 61 -0.22 9.65 -4.29
CA ALA A 61 0.58 10.50 -5.18
C ALA A 61 -0.18 10.80 -6.48
N ALA A 62 -1.06 11.79 -6.45
CA ALA A 62 -1.68 12.32 -7.68
C ALA A 62 -0.60 13.03 -8.53
N LEU A 63 -0.17 12.37 -9.59
CA LEU A 63 0.81 12.94 -10.51
C LEU A 63 0.13 13.88 -11.50
N LEU A 64 0.66 15.11 -11.65
CA LEU A 64 0.13 16.14 -12.54
C LEU A 64 0.80 16.06 -13.92
N PRO A 65 0.08 15.72 -15.01
CA PRO A 65 0.70 15.46 -16.33
C PRO A 65 1.42 16.67 -16.95
N LYS A 66 0.96 17.88 -16.66
CA LYS A 66 1.49 19.14 -17.23
C LYS A 66 2.69 19.70 -16.45
N VAL A 67 3.04 19.10 -15.32
CA VAL A 67 4.10 19.55 -14.41
C VAL A 67 5.31 18.65 -14.57
N SER A 68 6.52 19.19 -14.35
CA SER A 68 7.76 18.39 -14.41
C SER A 68 7.80 17.28 -13.36
N GLY A 69 8.61 16.24 -13.61
CA GLY A 69 8.84 15.17 -12.63
C GLY A 69 9.29 15.71 -11.28
N LEU A 70 10.26 16.63 -11.28
CA LEU A 70 10.77 17.28 -10.07
C LEU A 70 9.66 17.93 -9.23
N ARG A 71 8.77 18.67 -9.87
CA ARG A 71 7.62 19.26 -9.16
C ARG A 71 6.62 18.20 -8.72
N ASN A 72 6.43 17.14 -9.50
CA ASN A 72 5.59 16.01 -9.10
C ASN A 72 6.14 15.28 -7.86
N VAL A 73 7.47 15.14 -7.71
CA VAL A 73 8.07 14.62 -6.47
C VAL A 73 7.64 15.48 -5.28
N ARG A 74 7.84 16.80 -5.36
CA ARG A 74 7.47 17.71 -4.26
C ARG A 74 5.97 17.63 -3.92
N ILE A 75 5.12 17.70 -4.93
CA ILE A 75 3.65 17.62 -4.74
C ILE A 75 3.24 16.28 -4.15
N GLY A 76 3.81 15.18 -4.65
CA GLY A 76 3.53 13.84 -4.15
C GLY A 76 3.97 13.65 -2.70
N CYS A 77 5.16 14.13 -2.35
CA CYS A 77 5.66 14.07 -0.97
C CYS A 77 4.84 14.96 -0.01
N LEU A 78 4.42 16.16 -0.45
CA LEU A 78 3.49 16.99 0.33
C LEU A 78 2.15 16.28 0.55
N ALA A 79 1.60 15.63 -0.47
CA ALA A 79 0.36 14.85 -0.36
C ALA A 79 0.52 13.64 0.59
N LEU A 80 1.74 13.13 0.76
CA LEU A 80 2.08 12.12 1.76
C LEU A 80 2.33 12.70 3.16
N GLY A 81 2.11 14.01 3.36
CA GLY A 81 2.23 14.68 4.67
C GLY A 81 3.66 15.04 5.07
N MET A 82 4.62 15.04 4.15
CA MET A 82 5.99 15.48 4.44
C MET A 82 6.06 17.01 4.53
N SER A 83 6.91 17.54 5.42
CA SER A 83 7.24 18.96 5.44
C SER A 83 8.17 19.34 4.29
N SER A 84 8.26 20.63 3.96
CA SER A 84 9.17 21.12 2.92
C SER A 84 10.62 20.77 3.21
N GLU A 85 11.03 20.86 4.46
CA GLU A 85 12.38 20.53 4.93
C GLU A 85 12.69 19.06 4.71
N GLN A 86 11.77 18.16 5.08
CA GLN A 86 11.90 16.71 4.85
C GLN A 86 11.99 16.38 3.35
N ILE A 87 11.23 17.10 2.53
CA ILE A 87 11.28 16.93 1.08
C ILE A 87 12.64 17.37 0.52
N ASP A 88 13.16 18.50 0.96
CA ASP A 88 14.46 19.00 0.51
C ASP A 88 15.60 18.04 0.90
N GLU A 89 15.55 17.43 2.08
CA GLU A 89 16.52 16.42 2.53
C GLU A 89 16.48 15.13 1.72
N LEU A 90 15.29 14.71 1.27
CA LEU A 90 15.10 13.43 0.58
C LEU A 90 15.02 13.53 -0.95
N LEU A 91 14.94 14.75 -1.50
CA LEU A 91 14.67 15.00 -2.91
C LEU A 91 15.62 14.26 -3.84
N ASP A 92 16.92 14.42 -3.61
CA ASP A 92 17.96 13.83 -4.45
C ASP A 92 17.90 12.29 -4.40
N SER A 93 17.66 11.70 -3.23
CA SER A 93 17.55 10.25 -3.07
C SER A 93 16.30 9.69 -3.75
N ILE A 94 15.19 10.44 -3.77
CA ILE A 94 13.96 10.04 -4.47
C ILE A 94 14.20 10.07 -5.99
N ILE A 95 14.88 11.09 -6.50
CA ILE A 95 15.20 11.27 -7.92
C ILE A 95 16.16 10.15 -8.37
N GLU A 96 17.21 9.90 -7.62
CA GLU A 96 18.18 8.82 -7.88
C GLU A 96 17.49 7.45 -7.87
N PHE A 97 16.59 7.22 -6.90
CA PHE A 97 15.84 5.97 -6.86
C PHE A 97 14.94 5.78 -8.08
N ALA A 98 14.25 6.83 -8.51
CA ALA A 98 13.36 6.78 -9.70
C ALA A 98 14.12 6.44 -10.98
N ASP A 99 15.41 6.78 -11.06
CA ASP A 99 16.32 6.42 -12.14
C ASP A 99 15.75 6.74 -13.53
N ILE A 100 15.35 8.00 -13.72
CA ILE A 100 14.76 8.51 -14.98
C ILE A 100 15.62 9.62 -15.61
N GLY A 101 16.80 9.89 -15.05
CA GLY A 101 17.79 10.83 -15.54
C GLY A 101 17.22 12.24 -15.77
N GLU A 102 17.70 12.89 -16.84
CA GLU A 102 17.28 14.26 -17.20
C GLU A 102 15.77 14.40 -17.50
N ALA A 103 15.04 13.30 -17.65
CA ALA A 103 13.61 13.37 -17.84
C ALA A 103 12.89 13.97 -16.61
N ILE A 104 13.52 13.97 -15.42
CA ILE A 104 12.97 14.57 -14.21
C ILE A 104 12.57 16.04 -14.41
N ASN A 105 13.26 16.76 -15.29
CA ASN A 105 13.02 18.18 -15.61
C ASN A 105 11.89 18.40 -16.63
N ARG A 106 11.43 17.34 -17.30
CA ARG A 106 10.40 17.41 -18.35
C ARG A 106 8.99 17.21 -17.77
N PRO A 107 7.93 17.71 -18.46
CA PRO A 107 6.55 17.44 -18.06
C PRO A 107 6.23 15.95 -18.05
N LEU A 108 5.50 15.48 -17.03
CA LEU A 108 5.16 14.07 -16.84
C LEU A 108 4.40 13.45 -18.02
N ARG A 109 3.66 14.27 -18.79
CA ARG A 109 2.97 13.80 -20.02
C ARG A 109 3.92 13.21 -21.08
N SER A 110 5.21 13.61 -21.06
CA SER A 110 6.23 13.09 -21.97
C SER A 110 6.89 11.79 -21.52
N TYR A 111 6.52 11.27 -20.32
CA TYR A 111 7.10 10.06 -19.75
C TYR A 111 6.46 8.81 -20.35
N SER A 112 7.26 7.75 -20.53
CA SER A 112 6.74 6.41 -20.76
C SER A 112 5.94 5.92 -19.54
N SER A 113 5.15 4.86 -19.73
CA SER A 113 4.44 4.22 -18.61
C SER A 113 5.39 3.73 -17.53
N GLY A 114 6.54 3.15 -17.92
CA GLY A 114 7.58 2.71 -17.00
C GLY A 114 8.19 3.86 -16.19
N MET A 115 8.54 4.99 -16.84
CA MET A 115 9.07 6.15 -16.13
C MET A 115 8.07 6.74 -15.13
N LYS A 116 6.78 6.79 -15.50
CA LYS A 116 5.71 7.22 -14.57
C LYS A 116 5.61 6.29 -13.37
N ALA A 117 5.65 4.99 -13.61
CA ALA A 117 5.58 3.97 -12.57
C ALA A 117 6.78 4.04 -11.62
N ARG A 118 8.00 4.21 -12.16
CA ARG A 118 9.23 4.40 -11.36
C ARG A 118 9.15 5.65 -10.47
N LEU A 119 8.72 6.79 -11.04
CA LEU A 119 8.58 8.03 -10.27
C LEU A 119 7.51 7.90 -9.18
N LEU A 120 6.35 7.34 -9.50
CA LEU A 120 5.27 7.11 -8.54
C LEU A 120 5.74 6.22 -7.39
N PHE A 121 6.44 5.12 -7.72
CA PHE A 121 6.97 4.20 -6.74
C PHE A 121 8.03 4.87 -5.84
N ALA A 122 8.95 5.65 -6.41
CA ALA A 122 9.96 6.38 -5.66
C ALA A 122 9.33 7.36 -4.65
N ILE A 123 8.28 8.08 -5.06
CA ILE A 123 7.53 8.97 -4.17
C ILE A 123 6.82 8.15 -3.09
N ALA A 124 6.08 7.10 -3.45
CA ALA A 124 5.31 6.30 -2.51
C ALA A 124 6.18 5.62 -1.44
N THR A 125 7.44 5.31 -1.78
CA THR A 125 8.39 4.66 -0.88
C THR A 125 9.37 5.59 -0.19
N SER A 126 9.19 6.92 -0.32
CA SER A 126 10.05 7.92 0.33
C SER A 126 9.78 8.08 1.82
N ILE A 127 8.60 7.68 2.27
CA ILE A 127 8.20 7.70 3.69
C ILE A 127 8.38 6.33 4.34
N ARG A 128 8.55 6.33 5.67
CA ARG A 128 8.62 5.11 6.50
C ARG A 128 7.43 5.10 7.46
N PRO A 129 6.27 4.58 7.04
CA PRO A 129 5.07 4.59 7.86
C PRO A 129 5.18 3.60 9.03
N LYS A 130 4.59 3.93 10.18
CA LYS A 130 4.44 3.01 11.32
C LYS A 130 3.41 1.92 11.04
N ILE A 131 2.37 2.24 10.25
CA ILE A 131 1.35 1.31 9.78
C ILE A 131 1.39 1.31 8.26
N LEU A 132 1.94 0.24 7.69
CA LEU A 132 2.03 0.03 6.25
C LEU A 132 0.89 -0.84 5.79
N MET A 133 0.21 -0.42 4.73
CA MET A 133 -0.83 -1.22 4.07
C MET A 133 -0.48 -1.45 2.61
N ILE A 134 -0.68 -2.67 2.13
CA ILE A 134 -0.36 -3.09 0.77
C ILE A 134 -1.60 -3.74 0.16
N ASP A 135 -2.11 -3.20 -0.95
CA ASP A 135 -3.22 -3.78 -1.71
C ASP A 135 -2.70 -4.21 -3.08
N GLU A 136 -2.56 -5.51 -3.24
CA GLU A 136 -2.07 -6.18 -4.45
C GLU A 136 -0.73 -5.69 -5.03
N ALA A 137 -0.08 -6.56 -5.76
CA ALA A 137 1.17 -6.53 -6.50
C ALA A 137 1.96 -5.20 -6.59
N LEU A 138 3.03 -5.15 -5.84
CA LEU A 138 4.09 -4.15 -5.92
C LEU A 138 5.05 -4.39 -7.11
N SER A 139 4.61 -5.14 -8.14
CA SER A 139 5.42 -5.42 -9.34
C SER A 139 5.44 -4.21 -10.26
N VAL A 140 6.39 -3.30 -10.05
CA VAL A 140 6.52 -2.06 -10.83
C VAL A 140 7.80 -2.10 -11.67
N GLY A 141 7.70 -1.67 -12.93
CA GLY A 141 8.86 -1.46 -13.80
C GLY A 141 9.41 -2.71 -14.52
N ASP A 142 10.56 -2.53 -15.14
CA ASP A 142 11.34 -3.59 -15.78
C ASP A 142 12.06 -4.49 -14.76
N LYS A 143 12.79 -5.49 -15.26
CA LYS A 143 13.45 -6.50 -14.39
C LYS A 143 14.43 -5.88 -13.40
N GLU A 144 15.18 -4.87 -13.82
CA GLU A 144 16.21 -4.21 -12.99
C GLU A 144 15.56 -3.35 -11.91
N PHE A 145 14.57 -2.52 -12.26
CA PHE A 145 13.84 -1.71 -11.30
C PHE A 145 13.02 -2.56 -10.33
N ARG A 146 12.57 -3.74 -10.76
CA ARG A 146 11.84 -4.67 -9.90
C ARG A 146 12.71 -5.15 -8.73
N ALA A 147 13.96 -5.55 -8.99
CA ALA A 147 14.87 -5.96 -7.92
C ALA A 147 15.14 -4.82 -6.91
N LYS A 148 15.35 -3.60 -7.42
CA LYS A 148 15.54 -2.39 -6.61
C LYS A 148 14.28 -2.07 -5.78
N SER A 149 13.11 -2.24 -6.38
CA SER A 149 11.81 -2.04 -5.71
C SER A 149 11.57 -3.07 -4.61
N GLU A 150 11.89 -4.34 -4.86
CA GLU A 150 11.77 -5.41 -3.85
C GLU A 150 12.65 -5.13 -2.64
N SER A 151 13.91 -4.69 -2.84
CA SER A 151 14.79 -4.29 -1.74
C SER A 151 14.18 -3.14 -0.92
N ARG A 152 13.68 -2.10 -1.58
CA ARG A 152 13.06 -0.95 -0.91
C ARG A 152 11.83 -1.35 -0.09
N ILE A 153 11.01 -2.26 -0.62
CA ILE A 153 9.86 -2.81 0.11
C ILE A 153 10.31 -3.58 1.35
N GLN A 154 11.37 -4.40 1.23
CA GLN A 154 11.91 -5.12 2.40
C GLN A 154 12.40 -4.16 3.48
N GLU A 155 13.09 -3.07 3.11
CA GLU A 155 13.52 -2.03 4.04
C GLU A 155 12.31 -1.36 4.73
N MET A 156 11.26 -1.05 3.97
CA MET A 156 10.03 -0.47 4.52
C MET A 156 9.32 -1.44 5.48
N LEU A 157 9.22 -2.71 5.11
CA LEU A 157 8.64 -3.76 5.95
C LEU A 157 9.43 -3.94 7.26
N ALA A 158 10.76 -3.93 7.18
CA ALA A 158 11.63 -4.04 8.36
C ALA A 158 11.51 -2.83 9.29
N SER A 159 11.18 -1.64 8.77
CA SER A 159 10.99 -0.41 9.54
C SER A 159 9.55 -0.16 9.98
N ALA A 160 8.58 -0.80 9.35
CA ALA A 160 7.17 -0.68 9.71
C ALA A 160 6.89 -1.44 11.02
N GLY A 161 6.21 -0.79 11.96
CA GLY A 161 5.79 -1.44 13.19
C GLY A 161 4.61 -2.40 12.97
N THR A 162 3.81 -2.17 11.93
CA THR A 162 2.59 -2.94 11.63
C THR A 162 2.38 -3.03 10.13
N LEU A 163 2.02 -4.23 9.65
CA LEU A 163 1.69 -4.49 8.25
C LEU A 163 0.27 -5.02 8.12
N LEU A 164 -0.53 -4.44 7.20
CA LEU A 164 -1.74 -5.05 6.67
C LEU A 164 -1.55 -5.29 5.17
N MET A 165 -1.76 -6.51 4.72
CA MET A 165 -1.48 -6.90 3.35
C MET A 165 -2.66 -7.63 2.71
N VAL A 166 -3.03 -7.23 1.50
CA VAL A 166 -3.86 -8.00 0.58
C VAL A 166 -2.96 -8.48 -0.55
N SER A 167 -2.87 -9.79 -0.75
CA SER A 167 -2.16 -10.38 -1.88
C SER A 167 -2.81 -11.69 -2.29
N HIS A 168 -2.72 -12.02 -3.58
CA HIS A 168 -3.08 -13.34 -4.10
C HIS A 168 -1.88 -14.31 -4.11
N ASN A 169 -0.68 -13.81 -3.80
CA ASN A 169 0.53 -14.62 -3.76
C ASN A 169 0.72 -15.24 -2.37
N MET A 170 0.34 -16.51 -2.22
CA MET A 170 0.44 -17.25 -0.96
C MET A 170 1.88 -17.38 -0.44
N ALA A 171 2.88 -17.43 -1.32
CA ALA A 171 4.29 -17.48 -0.90
C ALA A 171 4.71 -16.16 -0.24
N GLU A 172 4.26 -15.04 -0.78
CA GLU A 172 4.50 -13.71 -0.23
C GLU A 172 3.79 -13.52 1.11
N ILE A 173 2.52 -13.91 1.20
CA ILE A 173 1.74 -13.87 2.44
C ILE A 173 2.45 -14.68 3.55
N ARG A 174 2.88 -15.92 3.26
CA ARG A 174 3.59 -16.77 4.23
C ARG A 174 4.94 -16.21 4.66
N ARG A 175 5.62 -15.48 3.77
CA ARG A 175 6.91 -14.85 4.06
C ARG A 175 6.79 -13.61 4.95
N LEU A 176 5.71 -12.82 4.77
CA LEU A 176 5.59 -11.48 5.33
C LEU A 176 4.61 -11.38 6.50
N CYS A 177 3.65 -12.29 6.60
CA CYS A 177 2.57 -12.21 7.58
C CYS A 177 2.63 -13.36 8.59
N ASN A 178 2.24 -13.05 9.83
CA ASN A 178 2.13 -14.05 10.92
C ASN A 178 0.69 -14.30 11.35
N ARG A 179 -0.26 -13.46 10.90
CA ARG A 179 -1.69 -13.55 11.17
C ARG A 179 -2.47 -13.44 9.87
N GLY A 180 -3.59 -14.15 9.78
CA GLY A 180 -4.53 -14.07 8.67
C GLY A 180 -5.92 -13.64 9.13
N ILE A 181 -6.61 -12.91 8.27
CA ILE A 181 -8.04 -12.59 8.37
C ILE A 181 -8.68 -13.06 7.06
N TRP A 182 -9.63 -13.98 7.13
CA TRP A 182 -10.42 -14.38 5.97
C TRP A 182 -11.71 -13.56 5.92
N LEU A 183 -11.80 -12.71 4.91
CA LEU A 183 -12.96 -11.89 4.60
C LEU A 183 -13.70 -12.47 3.42
N GLU A 184 -14.98 -12.78 3.56
CA GLU A 184 -15.84 -13.29 2.49
C GLU A 184 -17.18 -12.55 2.53
N GLU A 185 -17.65 -12.10 1.37
CA GLU A 185 -18.89 -11.32 1.24
C GLU A 185 -19.06 -10.17 2.25
N GLY A 186 -17.95 -9.54 2.62
CA GLY A 186 -17.91 -8.45 3.59
C GLY A 186 -17.91 -8.86 5.06
N VAL A 187 -17.84 -10.16 5.37
CA VAL A 187 -17.86 -10.71 6.73
C VAL A 187 -16.53 -11.42 7.02
N ILE A 188 -16.01 -11.27 8.25
CA ILE A 188 -14.83 -12.02 8.71
C ILE A 188 -15.28 -13.43 9.09
N LEU A 189 -14.78 -14.44 8.37
CA LEU A 189 -15.06 -15.84 8.62
C LEU A 189 -14.01 -16.51 9.53
N ALA A 190 -12.76 -16.03 9.49
CA ALA A 190 -11.69 -16.49 10.37
C ALA A 190 -10.69 -15.39 10.63
N ASP A 191 -10.11 -15.38 11.82
CA ASP A 191 -9.06 -14.47 12.28
C ASP A 191 -8.15 -15.21 13.25
N GLY A 192 -6.85 -15.24 13.00
CA GLY A 192 -5.90 -15.93 13.86
C GLY A 192 -4.54 -16.20 13.22
N PRO A 193 -3.77 -17.14 13.77
CA PRO A 193 -2.48 -17.54 13.21
C PRO A 193 -2.60 -17.88 11.73
N LEU A 194 -1.68 -17.37 10.92
CA LEU A 194 -1.78 -17.39 9.45
C LEU A 194 -2.06 -18.79 8.89
N ASP A 195 -1.30 -19.82 9.31
CA ASP A 195 -1.43 -21.15 8.77
C ASP A 195 -2.81 -21.75 9.04
N LYS A 196 -3.37 -21.52 10.24
CA LYS A 196 -4.72 -21.97 10.58
C LYS A 196 -5.78 -21.32 9.68
N VAL A 197 -5.64 -20.03 9.41
CA VAL A 197 -6.59 -19.31 8.55
C VAL A 197 -6.44 -19.76 7.10
N ILE A 198 -5.20 -19.98 6.60
CA ILE A 198 -4.97 -20.55 5.26
C ILE A 198 -5.61 -21.93 5.12
N ASP A 199 -5.44 -22.80 6.11
CA ASP A 199 -6.03 -24.15 6.10
C ASP A 199 -7.57 -24.09 6.02
N THR A 200 -8.17 -23.19 6.81
CA THR A 200 -9.63 -22.98 6.80
C THR A 200 -10.11 -22.41 5.47
N TYR A 201 -9.41 -21.42 4.93
CA TYR A 201 -9.70 -20.82 3.63
C TYR A 201 -9.60 -21.81 2.48
N THR A 202 -8.59 -22.70 2.51
CA THR A 202 -8.39 -23.70 1.46
C THR A 202 -9.44 -24.80 1.49
N LYS A 203 -9.94 -25.17 2.68
CA LYS A 203 -11.00 -26.18 2.86
C LYS A 203 -12.40 -25.61 2.59
N GLY A 204 -12.60 -24.32 2.69
CA GLY A 204 -13.88 -23.65 2.48
C GLY A 204 -14.12 -23.19 1.04
N LYS A 205 -13.16 -23.41 0.13
CA LYS A 205 -13.28 -23.23 -1.32
C LYS A 205 -13.65 -24.54 -1.98
#